data_40a412d97380a7751c76eb4dc9f00156
#
_entry.id   40a412d97380a7751c76eb4dc9f00156
#
_cell.length_a   1.000
_cell.length_b   1.000
_cell.length_c   1.000
_cell.angle_alpha   90.00
_cell.angle_beta   90.00
_cell.angle_gamma   90.00
#
_symmetry.space_group_name_H-M   'P 1'
#
loop_
_entity.id
_entity.type
_entity.pdbx_description
1 polymer ?
#
loop_
_entity_poly.entity_id
_entity_poly.type
_entity_poly.pdbx_seq_one_letter_code
_entity_poly.pdbx_strand_id
1 'polypeptide(L)'
;MWTIFKIVNFFWLMTATAAWPMALYNQGPILLVVDTVLIILMSFLPIRINLNIKTAVLVAIIMGLVFWSTYINGAVYGAITTLQFLTVLIIIQLPYTYLKDLLYFTIKWFAILLIPSIILYWSLIFIDLPSFGQFVHPVYVPFKNYIFYIKSTWDNGIFPRFNAFLLEPGHLAILSTFLTIASRYNYKDNKWLWVLGISTLFSFSLAGYLLYTMGWLLLKINSVGKALTASVILIAAITGAIGFGGGDNAVNKLILERLERDEHAGIKGNNRFTDSTDFIYQQAVKKGKAWSGVKNETLAENVKGAGYKIFVINNGFIGIILALLFYIAVIPSNPDYRYTISYLIILALCFIQRSAPEMYHWLFPYITGIYLAKYEKERRLDNSLS
;
A
#
# COMPACT_ATOMS: atom_id res chain seq x y z
N MET A 1 -25.80 1.95 11.20
CA MET A 1 -24.83 2.99 10.88
C MET A 1 -23.39 2.47 10.81
N TRP A 2 -22.85 1.83 11.88
CA TRP A 2 -21.46 1.31 11.89
C TRP A 2 -21.15 0.32 10.77
N THR A 3 -22.05 -0.62 10.47
CA THR A 3 -21.87 -1.59 9.37
C THR A 3 -21.78 -0.90 8.02
N ILE A 4 -22.60 0.11 7.77
CA ILE A 4 -22.57 0.90 6.54
C ILE A 4 -21.23 1.62 6.43
N PHE A 5 -20.76 2.24 7.53
CA PHE A 5 -19.45 2.88 7.59
C PHE A 5 -18.32 1.93 7.18
N LYS A 6 -18.30 0.70 7.74
CA LYS A 6 -17.28 -0.32 7.37
C LYS A 6 -17.32 -0.69 5.90
N ILE A 7 -18.52 -0.85 5.33
CA ILE A 7 -18.70 -1.18 3.90
C ILE A 7 -18.18 -0.04 3.02
N VAL A 8 -18.55 1.21 3.32
CA VAL A 8 -18.13 2.38 2.54
C VAL A 8 -16.62 2.59 2.66
N ASN A 9 -16.04 2.41 3.86
CA ASN A 9 -14.59 2.46 4.07
C ASN A 9 -13.85 1.38 3.27
N PHE A 10 -14.38 0.17 3.23
CA PHE A 10 -13.81 -0.90 2.42
C PHE A 10 -13.89 -0.58 0.91
N PHE A 11 -15.04 -0.07 0.45
CA PHE A 11 -15.21 0.37 -0.92
C PHE A 11 -14.21 1.49 -1.28
N TRP A 12 -13.98 2.43 -0.37
CA TRP A 12 -12.97 3.47 -0.57
C TRP A 12 -11.57 2.88 -0.70
N LEU A 13 -11.19 1.96 0.17
CA LEU A 13 -9.91 1.27 0.08
C LEU A 13 -9.74 0.60 -1.31
N MET A 14 -10.78 -0.07 -1.81
CA MET A 14 -10.75 -0.71 -3.14
C MET A 14 -10.63 0.31 -4.27
N THR A 15 -11.32 1.44 -4.17
CA THR A 15 -11.21 2.53 -5.15
C THR A 15 -9.82 3.15 -5.15
N ALA A 16 -9.24 3.40 -3.96
CA ALA A 16 -7.91 3.97 -3.81
C ALA A 16 -6.79 3.03 -4.33
N THR A 17 -7.03 1.72 -4.38
CA THR A 17 -6.10 0.74 -4.97
C THR A 17 -6.30 0.53 -6.47
N ALA A 18 -7.20 1.26 -7.10
CA ALA A 18 -7.60 1.04 -8.49
C ALA A 18 -8.01 -0.43 -8.75
N ALA A 19 -8.78 -1.02 -7.84
CA ALA A 19 -9.33 -2.36 -8.02
C ALA A 19 -10.33 -2.37 -9.18
N TRP A 20 -10.32 -3.42 -9.99
CA TRP A 20 -11.36 -3.61 -10.98
C TRP A 20 -12.73 -3.87 -10.31
N PRO A 21 -13.86 -3.29 -10.74
CA PRO A 21 -14.04 -2.44 -11.92
C PRO A 21 -13.74 -0.94 -11.73
N MET A 22 -13.32 -0.50 -10.53
CA MET A 22 -13.07 0.92 -10.23
C MET A 22 -11.99 1.52 -11.13
N ALA A 23 -11.03 0.69 -11.56
CA ALA A 23 -9.96 1.09 -12.47
C ALA A 23 -10.45 1.59 -13.86
N LEU A 24 -11.70 1.27 -14.23
CA LEU A 24 -12.30 1.69 -15.51
C LEU A 24 -12.79 3.15 -15.47
N TYR A 25 -12.96 3.70 -14.29
CA TYR A 25 -13.57 5.01 -14.11
C TYR A 25 -12.54 6.06 -13.68
N ASN A 26 -12.85 7.31 -13.93
CA ASN A 26 -12.09 8.39 -13.30
C ASN A 26 -12.30 8.33 -11.78
N GLN A 27 -11.26 7.95 -11.05
CA GLN A 27 -11.33 7.69 -9.61
C GLN A 27 -11.58 8.96 -8.78
N GLY A 28 -11.16 10.11 -9.28
CA GLY A 28 -11.28 11.38 -8.54
C GLY A 28 -12.69 11.68 -8.07
N PRO A 29 -13.71 11.76 -8.96
CA PRO A 29 -15.09 12.01 -8.57
C PRO A 29 -15.66 10.92 -7.65
N ILE A 30 -15.32 9.65 -7.88
CA ILE A 30 -15.79 8.53 -7.06
C ILE A 30 -15.23 8.67 -5.63
N LEU A 31 -13.94 8.94 -5.48
CA LEU A 31 -13.30 9.15 -4.19
C LEU A 31 -13.96 10.32 -3.46
N LEU A 32 -14.22 11.43 -4.14
CA LEU A 32 -14.88 12.60 -3.54
C LEU A 32 -16.26 12.24 -2.95
N VAL A 33 -17.08 11.50 -3.70
CA VAL A 33 -18.40 11.06 -3.23
C VAL A 33 -18.27 10.11 -2.06
N VAL A 34 -17.40 9.11 -2.15
CA VAL A 34 -17.21 8.11 -1.08
C VAL A 34 -16.71 8.76 0.20
N ASP A 35 -15.74 9.67 0.12
CA ASP A 35 -15.22 10.40 1.25
C ASP A 35 -16.30 11.28 1.91
N THR A 36 -17.11 11.98 1.10
CA THR A 36 -18.23 12.78 1.60
C THR A 36 -19.23 11.92 2.37
N VAL A 37 -19.59 10.76 1.82
CA VAL A 37 -20.48 9.79 2.48
C VAL A 37 -19.87 9.29 3.78
N LEU A 38 -18.57 8.98 3.80
CA LEU A 38 -17.86 8.57 5.03
C LEU A 38 -17.96 9.64 6.12
N ILE A 39 -17.68 10.89 5.80
CA ILE A 39 -17.74 12.00 6.76
C ILE A 39 -19.16 12.16 7.30
N ILE A 40 -20.18 12.09 6.44
CA ILE A 40 -21.58 12.13 6.88
C ILE A 40 -21.88 10.96 7.82
N LEU A 41 -21.49 9.74 7.48
CA LEU A 41 -21.70 8.56 8.34
C LEU A 41 -20.98 8.70 9.69
N MET A 42 -19.79 9.29 9.69
CA MET A 42 -19.00 9.52 10.90
C MET A 42 -19.66 10.51 11.85
N SER A 43 -20.40 11.53 11.35
CA SER A 43 -21.12 12.48 12.21
C SER A 43 -22.19 11.81 13.11
N PHE A 44 -22.63 10.61 12.75
CA PHE A 44 -23.57 9.81 13.53
C PHE A 44 -22.90 8.79 14.46
N LEU A 45 -21.57 8.71 14.46
CA LEU A 45 -20.85 7.84 15.40
C LEU A 45 -20.61 8.58 16.72
N PRO A 46 -20.59 7.88 17.85
CA PRO A 46 -20.32 8.47 19.16
C PRO A 46 -18.83 8.78 19.31
N ILE A 47 -18.31 9.68 18.48
CA ILE A 47 -16.91 10.07 18.44
C ILE A 47 -16.76 11.38 19.22
N ARG A 48 -15.87 11.38 20.20
CA ARG A 48 -15.46 12.61 20.90
C ARG A 48 -14.17 13.11 20.29
N ILE A 49 -14.25 14.21 19.55
CA ILE A 49 -13.05 14.87 19.02
C ILE A 49 -12.31 15.52 20.18
N ASN A 50 -11.16 15.00 20.51
CA ASN A 50 -10.29 15.55 21.54
C ASN A 50 -9.36 16.58 20.90
N LEU A 51 -9.66 17.86 21.08
CA LEU A 51 -8.85 18.97 20.60
C LEU A 51 -7.74 19.26 21.61
N ASN A 52 -6.59 18.70 21.39
CA ASN A 52 -5.36 19.01 22.13
C ASN A 52 -4.30 19.61 21.19
N ILE A 53 -3.19 20.08 21.76
CA ILE A 53 -2.08 20.69 20.99
C ILE A 53 -1.59 19.75 19.88
N LYS A 54 -1.53 18.45 20.14
CA LYS A 54 -1.11 17.45 19.16
C LYS A 54 -2.08 17.38 17.98
N THR A 55 -3.38 17.35 18.24
CA THR A 55 -4.41 17.39 17.19
C THR A 55 -4.33 18.70 16.41
N ALA A 56 -4.09 19.84 17.07
CA ALA A 56 -3.92 21.13 16.40
C ALA A 56 -2.71 21.13 15.46
N VAL A 57 -1.56 20.60 15.91
CA VAL A 57 -0.36 20.45 15.07
C VAL A 57 -0.62 19.52 13.88
N LEU A 58 -1.29 18.39 14.10
CA LEU A 58 -1.66 17.48 13.02
C LEU A 58 -2.59 18.15 11.99
N VAL A 59 -3.59 18.92 12.45
CA VAL A 59 -4.48 19.69 11.58
C VAL A 59 -3.68 20.73 10.78
N ALA A 60 -2.75 21.45 11.38
CA ALA A 60 -1.91 22.41 10.68
C ALA A 60 -1.06 21.75 9.56
N ILE A 61 -0.49 20.56 9.82
CA ILE A 61 0.25 19.80 8.82
C ILE A 61 -0.68 19.32 7.69
N ILE A 62 -1.88 18.85 8.02
CA ILE A 62 -2.91 18.48 7.04
C ILE A 62 -3.29 19.67 6.17
N MET A 63 -3.51 20.83 6.75
CA MET A 63 -3.78 22.06 5.98
C MET A 63 -2.63 22.39 5.04
N GLY A 64 -1.38 22.21 5.45
CA GLY A 64 -0.20 22.36 4.59
C GLY A 64 -0.22 21.37 3.42
N LEU A 65 -0.53 20.10 3.67
CA LEU A 65 -0.67 19.06 2.63
C LEU A 65 -1.80 19.38 1.66
N VAL A 66 -2.95 19.79 2.15
CA VAL A 66 -4.11 20.17 1.34
C VAL A 66 -3.79 21.38 0.47
N PHE A 67 -3.20 22.42 1.05
CA PHE A 67 -2.77 23.60 0.29
C PHE A 67 -1.76 23.22 -0.79
N TRP A 68 -0.77 22.40 -0.46
CA TRP A 68 0.24 21.93 -1.39
C TRP A 68 -0.35 21.07 -2.52
N SER A 69 -1.24 20.11 -2.17
CA SER A 69 -1.94 19.29 -3.15
C SER A 69 -2.83 20.14 -4.08
N THR A 70 -3.50 21.14 -3.54
CA THR A 70 -4.32 22.08 -4.33
C THR A 70 -3.45 22.89 -5.28
N TYR A 71 -2.33 23.40 -4.82
CA TYR A 71 -1.40 24.19 -5.61
C TYR A 71 -0.82 23.39 -6.78
N ILE A 72 -0.39 22.13 -6.52
CA ILE A 72 0.24 21.30 -7.55
C ILE A 72 -0.78 20.63 -8.47
N ASN A 73 -1.89 20.09 -7.92
CA ASN A 73 -2.78 19.19 -8.64
C ASN A 73 -4.15 19.81 -8.98
N GLY A 74 -4.40 21.04 -8.50
CA GLY A 74 -5.67 21.74 -8.70
C GLY A 74 -6.74 21.44 -7.64
N ALA A 75 -7.84 22.18 -7.70
CA ALA A 75 -8.87 22.21 -6.65
C ALA A 75 -9.55 20.86 -6.37
N VAL A 76 -9.78 20.05 -7.41
CA VAL A 76 -10.42 18.73 -7.25
C VAL A 76 -9.55 17.80 -6.40
N TYR A 77 -8.26 17.73 -6.68
CA TYR A 77 -7.33 16.92 -5.91
C TYR A 77 -7.14 17.45 -4.49
N GLY A 78 -7.15 18.78 -4.32
CA GLY A 78 -7.15 19.40 -3.00
C GLY A 78 -8.38 19.03 -2.18
N ALA A 79 -9.58 19.00 -2.79
CA ALA A 79 -10.79 18.55 -2.14
C ALA A 79 -10.73 17.08 -1.71
N ILE A 80 -10.28 16.18 -2.61
CA ILE A 80 -10.09 14.76 -2.30
C ILE A 80 -9.11 14.60 -1.12
N THR A 81 -7.97 15.28 -1.17
CA THR A 81 -6.97 15.26 -0.11
C THR A 81 -7.55 15.75 1.22
N THR A 82 -8.36 16.82 1.20
CA THR A 82 -9.03 17.35 2.39
C THR A 82 -9.94 16.29 3.02
N LEU A 83 -10.82 15.71 2.24
CA LEU A 83 -11.78 14.72 2.72
C LEU A 83 -11.07 13.46 3.24
N GLN A 84 -10.05 13.01 2.55
CA GLN A 84 -9.22 11.88 2.95
C GLN A 84 -8.57 12.10 4.33
N PHE A 85 -7.98 13.26 4.56
CA PHE A 85 -7.35 13.57 5.85
C PHE A 85 -8.36 13.84 6.94
N LEU A 86 -9.54 14.40 6.63
CA LEU A 86 -10.64 14.47 7.58
C LEU A 86 -11.08 13.07 8.03
N THR A 87 -11.23 12.13 7.11
CA THR A 87 -11.54 10.74 7.44
C THR A 87 -10.46 10.13 8.34
N VAL A 88 -9.18 10.40 8.05
CA VAL A 88 -8.06 9.97 8.91
C VAL A 88 -8.19 10.54 10.31
N LEU A 89 -8.45 11.86 10.45
CA LEU A 89 -8.64 12.52 11.75
C LEU A 89 -9.76 11.88 12.57
N ILE A 90 -10.78 11.35 11.92
CA ILE A 90 -11.89 10.70 12.60
C ILE A 90 -11.51 9.24 12.97
N ILE A 91 -10.84 8.51 12.09
CA ILE A 91 -10.39 7.15 12.38
C ILE A 91 -9.48 7.10 13.61
N ILE A 92 -8.60 8.07 13.80
CA ILE A 92 -7.71 8.14 14.98
C ILE A 92 -8.45 8.39 16.30
N GLN A 93 -9.69 8.86 16.24
CA GLN A 93 -10.55 9.09 17.43
C GLN A 93 -11.43 7.88 17.76
N LEU A 94 -11.43 6.84 16.93
CA LEU A 94 -12.24 5.65 17.16
C LEU A 94 -11.77 4.90 18.41
N PRO A 95 -12.69 4.45 19.27
CA PRO A 95 -12.38 3.55 20.37
C PRO A 95 -11.76 2.23 19.86
N TYR A 96 -10.97 1.58 20.71
CA TYR A 96 -10.27 0.32 20.38
C TYR A 96 -11.16 -0.73 19.70
N THR A 97 -12.35 -0.96 20.25
CA THR A 97 -13.30 -1.96 19.74
C THR A 97 -13.75 -1.69 18.31
N TYR A 98 -14.06 -0.41 18.01
CA TYR A 98 -14.46 0.01 16.68
C TYR A 98 -13.28 -0.06 15.69
N LEU A 99 -12.11 0.38 16.11
CA LEU A 99 -10.91 0.35 15.26
C LEU A 99 -10.48 -1.09 14.92
N LYS A 100 -10.53 -1.98 15.91
CA LYS A 100 -10.23 -3.41 15.73
C LYS A 100 -11.25 -4.07 14.81
N ASP A 101 -12.54 -3.81 15.02
CA ASP A 101 -13.61 -4.35 14.17
C ASP A 101 -13.49 -3.84 12.72
N LEU A 102 -13.15 -2.56 12.53
CA LEU A 102 -12.94 -1.99 11.21
C LEU A 102 -11.78 -2.66 10.46
N LEU A 103 -10.63 -2.82 11.12
CA LEU A 103 -9.48 -3.50 10.51
C LEU A 103 -9.80 -4.96 10.17
N TYR A 104 -10.43 -5.70 11.11
CA TYR A 104 -10.76 -7.11 10.92
C TYR A 104 -11.83 -7.30 9.83
N PHE A 105 -12.82 -6.42 9.77
CA PHE A 105 -13.79 -6.38 8.68
C PHE A 105 -13.11 -6.19 7.33
N THR A 106 -12.20 -5.23 7.24
CA THR A 106 -11.44 -4.93 6.01
C THR A 106 -10.62 -6.14 5.57
N ILE A 107 -9.86 -6.75 6.48
CA ILE A 107 -9.06 -7.96 6.19
C ILE A 107 -9.94 -9.11 5.72
N LYS A 108 -11.06 -9.36 6.42
CA LYS A 108 -11.99 -10.43 6.10
C LYS A 108 -12.56 -10.28 4.69
N TRP A 109 -13.12 -9.12 4.37
CA TRP A 109 -13.75 -8.92 3.07
C TRP A 109 -12.74 -8.87 1.91
N PHE A 110 -11.56 -8.32 2.15
CA PHE A 110 -10.48 -8.39 1.17
C PHE A 110 -10.07 -9.85 0.91
N ALA A 111 -9.90 -10.66 1.94
CA ALA A 111 -9.61 -12.09 1.82
C ALA A 111 -10.74 -12.87 1.12
N ILE A 112 -12.01 -12.57 1.43
CA ILE A 112 -13.16 -13.19 0.75
C ILE A 112 -13.13 -12.92 -0.75
N LEU A 113 -12.78 -11.72 -1.19
CA LEU A 113 -12.63 -11.40 -2.61
C LEU A 113 -11.41 -12.07 -3.26
N LEU A 114 -10.34 -12.31 -2.49
CA LEU A 114 -9.15 -13.00 -2.97
C LEU A 114 -9.35 -14.50 -3.20
N ILE A 115 -10.22 -15.16 -2.45
CA ILE A 115 -10.46 -16.61 -2.59
C ILE A 115 -10.90 -16.99 -4.02
N PRO A 116 -11.97 -16.43 -4.58
CA PRO A 116 -12.34 -16.73 -5.96
C PRO A 116 -11.26 -16.32 -6.96
N SER A 117 -10.50 -15.25 -6.68
CA SER A 117 -9.37 -14.86 -7.51
C SER A 117 -8.28 -15.93 -7.54
N ILE A 118 -7.93 -16.52 -6.39
CA ILE A 118 -6.94 -17.61 -6.30
C ILE A 118 -7.43 -18.86 -7.04
N ILE A 119 -8.71 -19.21 -6.88
CA ILE A 119 -9.30 -20.36 -7.58
C ILE A 119 -9.22 -20.14 -9.09
N LEU A 120 -9.64 -18.98 -9.58
CA LEU A 120 -9.57 -18.64 -11.01
C LEU A 120 -8.14 -18.62 -11.54
N TYR A 121 -7.20 -18.07 -10.79
CA TYR A 121 -5.78 -18.06 -11.13
C TYR A 121 -5.26 -19.48 -11.40
N TRP A 122 -5.50 -20.40 -10.46
CA TRP A 122 -5.09 -21.79 -10.61
C TRP A 122 -5.84 -22.51 -11.72
N SER A 123 -7.15 -22.28 -11.85
CA SER A 123 -7.95 -22.88 -12.93
C SER A 123 -7.42 -22.48 -14.31
N LEU A 124 -7.04 -21.21 -14.50
CA LEU A 124 -6.53 -20.68 -15.76
C LEU A 124 -5.11 -21.16 -16.13
N ILE A 125 -4.40 -21.83 -15.23
CA ILE A 125 -3.12 -22.51 -15.53
C ILE A 125 -3.38 -23.83 -16.26
N PHE A 126 -4.48 -24.50 -15.93
CA PHE A 126 -4.79 -25.85 -16.44
C PHE A 126 -5.91 -25.86 -17.50
N ILE A 127 -6.78 -24.86 -17.49
CA ILE A 127 -7.99 -24.80 -18.33
C ILE A 127 -8.08 -23.42 -18.96
N ASP A 128 -8.32 -23.36 -20.26
CA ASP A 128 -8.61 -22.10 -20.94
C ASP A 128 -10.09 -21.76 -20.76
N LEU A 129 -10.37 -20.85 -19.81
CA LEU A 129 -11.71 -20.37 -19.54
C LEU A 129 -12.04 -19.15 -20.40
N PRO A 130 -13.30 -19.01 -20.86
CA PRO A 130 -13.72 -17.83 -21.58
C PRO A 130 -13.68 -16.60 -20.67
N SER A 131 -13.12 -15.49 -21.17
CA SER A 131 -13.14 -14.22 -20.47
C SER A 131 -14.44 -13.45 -20.70
N PHE A 132 -14.84 -12.63 -19.74
CA PHE A 132 -15.99 -11.70 -19.86
C PHE A 132 -15.64 -10.44 -20.68
N GLY A 133 -14.55 -10.48 -21.45
CA GLY A 133 -14.08 -9.39 -22.29
C GLY A 133 -12.69 -8.90 -21.88
N GLN A 134 -12.26 -7.86 -22.59
CA GLN A 134 -10.98 -7.21 -22.33
C GLN A 134 -11.23 -5.75 -21.98
N PHE A 135 -10.35 -5.19 -21.16
CA PHE A 135 -10.31 -3.75 -20.94
C PHE A 135 -8.87 -3.24 -21.02
N VAL A 136 -8.73 -1.99 -21.43
CA VAL A 136 -7.46 -1.31 -21.54
C VAL A 136 -7.46 -0.15 -20.54
N HIS A 137 -6.49 -0.16 -19.62
CA HIS A 137 -6.25 0.98 -18.77
C HIS A 137 -5.24 1.92 -19.44
N PRO A 138 -5.41 3.26 -19.38
CA PRO A 138 -4.53 4.20 -20.10
C PRO A 138 -3.02 4.05 -19.79
N VAL A 139 -2.70 3.59 -18.59
CA VAL A 139 -1.29 3.45 -18.11
C VAL A 139 -0.80 2.02 -18.19
N TYR A 140 -1.70 1.04 -18.29
CA TYR A 140 -1.37 -0.38 -18.23
C TYR A 140 -1.67 -1.09 -19.55
N VAL A 141 -1.15 -2.31 -19.62
CA VAL A 141 -1.43 -3.22 -20.74
C VAL A 141 -2.90 -3.67 -20.73
N PRO A 142 -3.44 -4.18 -21.85
CA PRO A 142 -4.75 -4.80 -21.87
C PRO A 142 -4.86 -5.97 -20.91
N PHE A 143 -6.03 -6.12 -20.29
CA PHE A 143 -6.34 -7.21 -19.38
C PHE A 143 -7.54 -8.01 -19.89
N LYS A 144 -7.46 -9.35 -19.77
CA LYS A 144 -8.63 -10.23 -19.85
C LYS A 144 -9.34 -10.24 -18.50
N ASN A 145 -10.65 -10.07 -18.53
CA ASN A 145 -11.48 -9.98 -17.32
C ASN A 145 -12.18 -11.30 -17.02
N TYR A 146 -12.03 -11.79 -15.77
CA TYR A 146 -12.72 -12.98 -15.24
C TYR A 146 -13.52 -12.63 -13.98
N ILE A 147 -14.01 -11.38 -13.85
CA ILE A 147 -14.75 -10.80 -12.72
C ILE A 147 -13.87 -10.63 -11.47
N PHE A 148 -13.47 -11.71 -10.82
CA PHE A 148 -12.62 -11.66 -9.62
C PHE A 148 -11.13 -11.74 -9.91
N TYR A 149 -10.75 -11.99 -11.15
CA TYR A 149 -9.37 -12.05 -11.58
C TYR A 149 -9.21 -11.34 -12.92
N ILE A 150 -8.20 -10.49 -13.01
CA ILE A 150 -7.79 -9.86 -14.25
C ILE A 150 -6.42 -10.36 -14.66
N LYS A 151 -6.31 -10.90 -15.87
CA LYS A 151 -5.05 -11.44 -16.41
C LYS A 151 -4.47 -10.46 -17.41
N SER A 152 -3.22 -10.03 -17.20
CA SER A 152 -2.49 -9.25 -18.19
C SER A 152 -2.32 -10.05 -19.48
N THR A 153 -2.56 -9.41 -20.62
CA THR A 153 -2.35 -10.05 -21.93
C THR A 153 -0.87 -10.23 -22.29
N TRP A 154 0.03 -9.55 -21.60
CA TRP A 154 1.47 -9.67 -21.80
C TRP A 154 2.11 -10.75 -20.94
N ASP A 155 1.38 -11.30 -19.99
CA ASP A 155 1.90 -12.33 -19.09
C ASP A 155 1.66 -13.74 -19.70
N ASN A 156 2.53 -14.12 -20.61
CA ASN A 156 2.46 -15.38 -21.37
C ASN A 156 3.23 -16.53 -20.69
N GLY A 157 3.73 -16.33 -19.47
CA GLY A 157 4.41 -17.37 -18.71
C GLY A 157 3.46 -18.50 -18.27
N ILE A 158 4.01 -19.70 -18.05
CA ILE A 158 3.26 -20.85 -17.50
C ILE A 158 2.63 -20.47 -16.16
N PHE A 159 3.36 -19.71 -15.33
CA PHE A 159 2.87 -19.13 -14.08
C PHE A 159 2.82 -17.61 -14.21
N PRO A 160 1.68 -17.04 -14.61
CA PRO A 160 1.51 -15.59 -14.61
C PRO A 160 1.60 -15.05 -13.18
N ARG A 161 1.97 -13.78 -13.04
CA ARG A 161 1.99 -13.13 -11.73
C ARG A 161 0.56 -12.90 -11.24
N PHE A 162 0.28 -13.33 -10.00
CA PHE A 162 -1.04 -13.15 -9.40
C PHE A 162 -1.25 -11.71 -8.94
N ASN A 163 -2.23 -11.05 -9.50
CA ASN A 163 -2.65 -9.68 -9.15
C ASN A 163 -4.11 -9.61 -8.68
N ALA A 164 -4.82 -10.74 -8.66
CA ALA A 164 -6.25 -10.81 -8.36
C ALA A 164 -7.06 -9.85 -9.25
N PHE A 165 -7.83 -8.98 -8.63
CA PHE A 165 -8.61 -7.91 -9.27
C PHE A 165 -7.89 -6.54 -9.25
N LEU A 166 -6.62 -6.49 -8.86
CA LEU A 166 -5.81 -5.26 -8.88
C LEU A 166 -4.99 -5.18 -10.18
N LEU A 167 -4.67 -3.97 -10.62
CA LEU A 167 -3.92 -3.75 -11.86
C LEU A 167 -2.48 -4.27 -11.81
N GLU A 168 -1.88 -4.32 -10.62
CA GLU A 168 -0.51 -4.78 -10.44
C GLU A 168 -0.37 -5.83 -9.33
N PRO A 169 0.41 -6.91 -9.57
CA PRO A 169 0.77 -7.86 -8.50
C PRO A 169 1.47 -7.21 -7.31
N GLY A 170 2.26 -6.16 -7.58
CA GLY A 170 2.93 -5.39 -6.52
C GLY A 170 1.97 -4.64 -5.60
N HIS A 171 0.88 -4.10 -6.09
CA HIS A 171 -0.16 -3.46 -5.26
C HIS A 171 -0.83 -4.48 -4.35
N LEU A 172 -1.18 -5.65 -4.89
CA LEU A 172 -1.75 -6.75 -4.11
C LEU A 172 -0.82 -7.16 -2.96
N ALA A 173 0.45 -7.43 -3.27
CA ALA A 173 1.42 -7.89 -2.29
C ALA A 173 1.65 -6.86 -1.17
N ILE A 174 1.80 -5.59 -1.51
CA ILE A 174 2.07 -4.53 -0.54
C ILE A 174 0.83 -4.26 0.33
N LEU A 175 -0.37 -4.16 -0.25
CA LEU A 175 -1.60 -3.99 0.53
C LEU A 175 -1.83 -5.17 1.49
N SER A 176 -1.68 -6.40 1.00
CA SER A 176 -1.77 -7.61 1.84
C SER A 176 -0.76 -7.59 2.97
N THR A 177 0.47 -7.17 2.69
CA THR A 177 1.54 -7.01 3.67
C THR A 177 1.17 -5.98 4.74
N PHE A 178 0.72 -4.79 4.34
CA PHE A 178 0.38 -3.73 5.29
C PHE A 178 -0.81 -4.09 6.17
N LEU A 179 -1.84 -4.73 5.64
CA LEU A 179 -2.95 -5.25 6.44
C LEU A 179 -2.49 -6.33 7.43
N THR A 180 -1.54 -7.18 7.01
CA THR A 180 -0.96 -8.21 7.90
C THR A 180 -0.10 -7.58 8.99
N ILE A 181 0.70 -6.56 8.68
CA ILE A 181 1.47 -5.79 9.67
C ILE A 181 0.53 -5.06 10.64
N ALA A 182 -0.52 -4.40 10.14
CA ALA A 182 -1.51 -3.72 10.96
C ALA A 182 -2.17 -4.65 11.98
N SER A 183 -2.37 -5.92 11.60
CA SER A 183 -2.85 -6.99 12.46
C SER A 183 -1.75 -7.70 13.26
N ARG A 184 -0.48 -7.20 13.23
CA ARG A 184 0.69 -7.72 13.95
C ARG A 184 0.99 -9.20 13.67
N TYR A 185 0.68 -9.68 12.46
CA TYR A 185 0.81 -11.10 12.08
C TYR A 185 0.06 -12.05 13.04
N ASN A 186 -1.10 -11.62 13.50
CA ASN A 186 -1.91 -12.40 14.45
C ASN A 186 -2.80 -13.42 13.72
N TYR A 187 -2.19 -14.45 13.17
CA TYR A 187 -2.88 -15.54 12.45
C TYR A 187 -3.78 -16.39 13.32
N LYS A 188 -3.55 -16.40 14.66
CA LYS A 188 -4.37 -17.18 15.61
C LYS A 188 -5.77 -16.59 15.70
N ASP A 189 -5.86 -15.28 15.88
CA ASP A 189 -7.13 -14.58 16.06
C ASP A 189 -7.78 -14.19 14.73
N ASN A 190 -6.99 -14.10 13.64
CA ASN A 190 -7.49 -13.73 12.32
C ASN A 190 -6.98 -14.67 11.23
N LYS A 191 -7.75 -15.73 10.98
CA LYS A 191 -7.41 -16.76 9.97
C LYS A 191 -7.38 -16.21 8.54
N TRP A 192 -8.05 -15.09 8.26
CA TRP A 192 -8.08 -14.47 6.94
C TRP A 192 -6.70 -13.98 6.48
N LEU A 193 -5.78 -13.76 7.42
CA LEU A 193 -4.39 -13.40 7.11
C LEU A 193 -3.64 -14.47 6.31
N TRP A 194 -4.04 -15.74 6.42
CA TRP A 194 -3.46 -16.81 5.58
C TRP A 194 -3.75 -16.58 4.10
N VAL A 195 -4.95 -16.12 3.77
CA VAL A 195 -5.31 -15.80 2.38
C VAL A 195 -4.46 -14.64 1.85
N LEU A 196 -4.22 -13.62 2.69
CA LEU A 196 -3.35 -12.50 2.32
C LEU A 196 -1.89 -12.95 2.11
N GLY A 197 -1.39 -13.81 2.99
CA GLY A 197 -0.04 -14.39 2.88
C GLY A 197 0.13 -15.21 1.60
N ILE A 198 -0.82 -16.08 1.30
CA ILE A 198 -0.85 -16.89 0.06
C ILE A 198 -0.90 -15.98 -1.17
N SER A 199 -1.75 -14.96 -1.16
CA SER A 199 -1.85 -13.98 -2.25
C SER A 199 -0.54 -13.22 -2.47
N THR A 200 0.14 -12.85 -1.39
CA THR A 200 1.47 -12.22 -1.46
C THR A 200 2.48 -13.17 -2.09
N LEU A 201 2.45 -14.46 -1.73
CA LEU A 201 3.35 -15.47 -2.28
C LEU A 201 3.18 -15.61 -3.80
N PHE A 202 1.95 -15.78 -4.29
CA PHE A 202 1.69 -15.95 -5.73
C PHE A 202 1.79 -14.66 -6.55
N SER A 203 1.89 -13.51 -5.90
CA SER A 203 2.10 -12.24 -6.62
C SER A 203 3.44 -12.16 -7.33
N PHE A 204 4.43 -12.99 -6.95
CA PHE A 204 5.82 -12.92 -7.42
C PHE A 204 6.38 -11.50 -7.38
N SER A 205 6.04 -10.76 -6.30
CA SER A 205 6.50 -9.39 -6.07
C SER A 205 7.69 -9.38 -5.12
N LEU A 206 8.88 -9.11 -5.63
CA LEU A 206 10.09 -8.99 -4.80
C LEU A 206 9.91 -7.95 -3.68
N ALA A 207 9.29 -6.81 -3.99
CA ALA A 207 8.98 -5.80 -2.98
C ALA A 207 8.02 -6.32 -1.92
N GLY A 208 6.97 -7.06 -2.34
CA GLY A 208 6.03 -7.68 -1.42
C GLY A 208 6.73 -8.67 -0.48
N TYR A 209 7.58 -9.54 -1.01
CA TYR A 209 8.34 -10.50 -0.20
C TYR A 209 9.28 -9.81 0.80
N LEU A 210 10.04 -8.80 0.33
CA LEU A 210 10.94 -8.04 1.18
C LEU A 210 10.17 -7.37 2.33
N LEU A 211 9.11 -6.62 2.02
CA LEU A 211 8.34 -5.88 3.02
C LEU A 211 7.63 -6.84 3.99
N TYR A 212 7.09 -7.96 3.49
CA TYR A 212 6.42 -8.98 4.31
C TYR A 212 7.40 -9.63 5.31
N THR A 213 8.56 -10.05 4.82
CA THR A 213 9.59 -10.68 5.64
C THR A 213 10.19 -9.68 6.63
N MET A 214 10.55 -8.47 6.17
CA MET A 214 11.06 -7.41 7.04
C MET A 214 10.05 -7.03 8.13
N GLY A 215 8.77 -6.92 7.79
CA GLY A 215 7.71 -6.65 8.75
C GLY A 215 7.63 -7.74 9.82
N TRP A 216 7.68 -9.00 9.41
CA TRP A 216 7.68 -10.14 10.33
C TRP A 216 8.93 -10.14 11.23
N LEU A 217 10.12 -9.93 10.64
CA LEU A 217 11.38 -9.87 11.38
C LEU A 217 11.35 -8.76 12.43
N LEU A 218 11.02 -7.53 12.03
CA LEU A 218 11.03 -6.35 12.92
C LEU A 218 10.01 -6.47 14.06
N LEU A 219 8.86 -7.11 13.82
CA LEU A 219 7.80 -7.21 14.81
C LEU A 219 7.88 -8.46 15.69
N LYS A 220 8.42 -9.57 15.18
CA LYS A 220 8.41 -10.86 15.90
C LYS A 220 9.74 -11.27 16.50
N ILE A 221 10.85 -10.69 16.03
CA ILE A 221 12.16 -11.06 16.57
C ILE A 221 12.37 -10.42 17.94
N ASN A 222 12.29 -11.24 18.98
CA ASN A 222 12.62 -10.82 20.34
C ASN A 222 14.03 -11.26 20.77
N SER A 223 14.72 -12.07 19.95
CA SER A 223 16.03 -12.61 20.28
C SER A 223 16.90 -12.75 19.04
N VAL A 224 18.22 -12.64 19.24
CA VAL A 224 19.25 -12.84 18.21
C VAL A 224 19.10 -14.21 17.54
N GLY A 225 18.77 -15.25 18.32
CA GLY A 225 18.55 -16.59 17.76
C GLY A 225 17.43 -16.66 16.73
N LYS A 226 16.29 -16.04 17.00
CA LYS A 226 15.18 -15.98 16.04
C LYS A 226 15.54 -15.18 14.79
N ALA A 227 16.31 -14.09 14.93
CA ALA A 227 16.83 -13.33 13.82
C ALA A 227 17.74 -14.17 12.92
N LEU A 228 18.66 -14.91 13.51
CA LEU A 228 19.54 -15.84 12.81
C LEU A 228 18.74 -16.93 12.10
N THR A 229 17.78 -17.55 12.76
CA THR A 229 16.91 -18.57 12.14
C THR A 229 16.15 -18.01 10.94
N ALA A 230 15.56 -16.84 11.07
CA ALA A 230 14.85 -16.19 9.98
C ALA A 230 15.79 -15.83 8.81
N SER A 231 17.00 -15.36 9.12
CA SER A 231 18.03 -15.07 8.10
C SER A 231 18.47 -16.34 7.37
N VAL A 232 18.67 -17.43 8.11
CA VAL A 232 19.01 -18.74 7.53
C VAL A 232 17.88 -19.25 6.63
N ILE A 233 16.62 -19.16 7.06
CA ILE A 233 15.46 -19.56 6.24
C ILE A 233 15.39 -18.72 4.97
N LEU A 234 15.61 -17.41 5.07
CA LEU A 234 15.59 -16.51 3.91
C LEU A 234 16.73 -16.85 2.93
N ILE A 235 17.94 -17.05 3.43
CA ILE A 235 19.11 -17.46 2.63
C ILE A 235 18.83 -18.82 1.98
N ALA A 236 18.34 -19.80 2.74
CA ALA A 236 18.00 -21.12 2.21
C ALA A 236 16.91 -21.05 1.13
N ALA A 237 15.89 -20.20 1.30
CA ALA A 237 14.85 -19.97 0.30
C ALA A 237 15.42 -19.34 -0.99
N ILE A 238 16.30 -18.35 -0.85
CA ILE A 238 16.97 -17.71 -1.99
C ILE A 238 17.91 -18.73 -2.68
N THR A 239 18.72 -19.44 -1.92
CA THR A 239 19.67 -20.44 -2.46
C THR A 239 18.94 -21.63 -3.10
N GLY A 240 17.85 -22.09 -2.48
CA GLY A 240 16.97 -23.10 -3.07
C GLY A 240 16.35 -22.62 -4.38
N ALA A 241 15.85 -21.38 -4.42
CA ALA A 241 15.31 -20.79 -5.63
C ALA A 241 16.38 -20.69 -6.75
N ILE A 242 17.64 -20.36 -6.39
CA ILE A 242 18.77 -20.35 -7.31
C ILE A 242 19.10 -21.77 -7.80
N GLY A 243 19.11 -22.76 -6.90
CA GLY A 243 19.37 -24.17 -7.24
C GLY A 243 18.32 -24.78 -8.17
N PHE A 244 17.05 -24.40 -8.04
CA PHE A 244 15.97 -24.76 -8.94
C PHE A 244 15.93 -23.91 -10.22
N GLY A 245 16.66 -22.80 -10.25
CA GLY A 245 16.62 -21.77 -11.29
C GLY A 245 17.56 -21.99 -12.47
N GLY A 246 18.27 -23.10 -12.52
CA GLY A 246 19.11 -23.44 -13.69
C GLY A 246 18.26 -23.69 -14.92
N GLY A 247 18.18 -22.73 -15.86
CA GLY A 247 17.46 -22.85 -17.11
C GLY A 247 16.24 -21.92 -17.25
N ASP A 248 15.44 -22.18 -18.25
CA ASP A 248 14.32 -21.34 -18.73
C ASP A 248 13.03 -21.53 -17.90
N ASN A 249 13.17 -21.70 -16.58
CA ASN A 249 12.02 -21.92 -15.71
C ASN A 249 11.40 -20.61 -15.20
N ALA A 250 10.12 -20.68 -14.77
CA ALA A 250 9.35 -19.53 -14.35
C ALA A 250 9.97 -18.80 -13.14
N VAL A 251 10.59 -19.52 -12.20
CA VAL A 251 11.23 -18.95 -11.01
C VAL A 251 12.44 -18.11 -11.40
N ASN A 252 13.25 -18.62 -12.35
CA ASN A 252 14.39 -17.87 -12.87
C ASN A 252 13.92 -16.54 -13.48
N LYS A 253 12.99 -16.59 -14.44
CA LYS A 253 12.46 -15.39 -15.12
C LYS A 253 11.76 -14.42 -14.18
N LEU A 254 10.98 -14.92 -13.22
CA LEU A 254 10.15 -14.07 -12.36
C LEU A 254 10.90 -13.46 -11.17
N ILE A 255 11.98 -14.11 -10.71
CA ILE A 255 12.69 -13.73 -9.49
C ILE A 255 14.18 -13.47 -9.79
N LEU A 256 14.90 -14.47 -10.29
CA LEU A 256 16.37 -14.44 -10.35
C LEU A 256 16.90 -13.46 -11.40
N GLU A 257 16.38 -13.50 -12.62
CA GLU A 257 16.76 -12.56 -13.68
C GLU A 257 16.51 -11.10 -13.29
N ARG A 258 15.53 -10.86 -12.41
CA ARG A 258 15.26 -9.52 -11.89
C ARG A 258 16.25 -9.05 -10.85
N LEU A 259 16.98 -9.96 -10.20
CA LEU A 259 18.04 -9.65 -9.24
C LEU A 259 19.40 -9.52 -9.92
N GLU A 260 19.51 -9.94 -11.19
CA GLU A 260 20.74 -9.78 -11.96
C GLU A 260 21.08 -8.28 -12.12
N ARG A 261 22.38 -8.02 -12.08
CA ARG A 261 22.90 -6.68 -12.31
C ARG A 261 23.01 -6.39 -13.81
N ASP A 262 22.39 -5.33 -14.24
CA ASP A 262 22.57 -4.78 -15.57
C ASP A 262 23.66 -3.69 -15.51
N GLU A 263 24.56 -3.65 -16.48
CA GLU A 263 25.67 -2.69 -16.49
C GLU A 263 25.21 -1.23 -16.59
N HIS A 264 24.01 -0.99 -17.17
CA HIS A 264 23.48 0.36 -17.40
C HIS A 264 22.34 0.71 -16.43
N ALA A 265 21.51 -0.24 -16.03
CA ALA A 265 20.31 -0.02 -15.23
C ALA A 265 20.43 -0.46 -13.75
N GLY A 266 21.57 -1.01 -13.32
CA GLY A 266 21.77 -1.56 -12.00
C GLY A 266 21.14 -2.95 -11.84
N ILE A 267 20.01 -3.09 -11.17
CA ILE A 267 19.29 -4.36 -11.05
C ILE A 267 18.24 -4.44 -12.17
N LYS A 268 18.25 -5.49 -13.03
CA LYS A 268 17.30 -5.67 -14.14
C LYS A 268 15.84 -5.53 -13.76
N GLY A 269 15.46 -5.93 -12.54
CA GLY A 269 14.10 -5.77 -12.01
C GLY A 269 13.73 -4.35 -11.62
N ASN A 270 14.66 -3.41 -11.64
CA ASN A 270 14.43 -2.00 -11.31
C ASN A 270 13.93 -1.21 -12.53
N ASN A 271 12.81 -1.65 -13.08
CA ASN A 271 12.12 -0.95 -14.18
C ASN A 271 11.22 0.21 -13.70
N ARG A 272 11.53 0.78 -12.54
CA ARG A 272 10.71 1.83 -11.90
C ARG A 272 10.93 3.20 -12.51
N PHE A 273 12.09 3.43 -13.10
CA PHE A 273 12.45 4.68 -13.74
C PHE A 273 12.82 4.42 -15.19
N THR A 274 12.29 5.22 -16.09
CA THR A 274 12.75 5.28 -17.47
C THR A 274 13.86 6.30 -17.59
N ASP A 275 14.70 6.20 -18.62
CA ASP A 275 15.77 7.18 -18.87
C ASP A 275 15.20 8.60 -18.97
N SER A 276 14.01 8.75 -19.56
CA SER A 276 13.30 10.02 -19.62
C SER A 276 12.93 10.56 -18.25
N THR A 277 12.44 9.70 -17.33
CA THR A 277 12.12 10.10 -15.96
C THR A 277 13.36 10.50 -15.18
N ASP A 278 14.45 9.74 -15.32
CA ASP A 278 15.73 10.07 -14.68
C ASP A 278 16.30 11.39 -15.20
N PHE A 279 16.23 11.62 -16.50
CA PHE A 279 16.63 12.88 -17.12
C PHE A 279 15.81 14.07 -16.57
N ILE A 280 14.48 13.94 -16.53
CA ILE A 280 13.58 14.98 -16.00
C ILE A 280 13.89 15.27 -14.52
N TYR A 281 14.09 14.21 -13.70
CA TYR A 281 14.46 14.36 -12.30
C TYR A 281 15.78 15.12 -12.13
N GLN A 282 16.82 14.73 -12.86
CA GLN A 282 18.13 15.41 -12.81
C GLN A 282 18.03 16.87 -13.25
N GLN A 283 17.26 17.15 -14.31
CA GLN A 283 17.01 18.53 -14.77
C GLN A 283 16.27 19.35 -13.69
N ALA A 284 15.26 18.77 -13.05
CA ALA A 284 14.53 19.42 -11.97
C ALA A 284 15.46 19.76 -10.79
N VAL A 285 16.36 18.84 -10.41
CA VAL A 285 17.35 19.06 -9.34
C VAL A 285 18.32 20.17 -9.73
N LYS A 286 18.93 20.10 -10.93
CA LYS A 286 19.90 21.09 -11.42
C LYS A 286 19.30 22.50 -11.51
N LYS A 287 18.03 22.63 -11.87
CA LYS A 287 17.33 23.92 -11.99
C LYS A 287 16.70 24.39 -10.68
N GLY A 288 16.87 23.69 -9.57
CA GLY A 288 16.25 24.00 -8.28
C GLY A 288 14.74 23.77 -8.22
N LYS A 289 14.12 23.27 -9.30
CA LYS A 289 12.67 23.01 -9.39
C LYS A 289 12.24 21.75 -8.63
N ALA A 290 13.17 20.89 -8.24
CA ALA A 290 12.89 19.72 -7.42
C ALA A 290 12.26 20.06 -6.06
N TRP A 291 12.39 21.31 -5.58
CA TRP A 291 11.74 21.74 -4.34
C TRP A 291 10.23 21.85 -4.47
N SER A 292 9.74 22.41 -5.58
CA SER A 292 8.30 22.64 -5.82
C SER A 292 7.64 21.60 -6.75
N GLY A 293 8.43 20.76 -7.41
CA GLY A 293 7.93 19.88 -8.46
C GLY A 293 7.86 20.57 -9.83
N VAL A 294 7.65 19.78 -10.88
CA VAL A 294 7.62 20.25 -12.29
C VAL A 294 6.36 19.79 -13.03
N LYS A 295 5.33 19.32 -12.31
CA LYS A 295 4.12 18.72 -12.90
C LYS A 295 3.39 19.66 -13.88
N ASN A 296 3.44 20.95 -13.65
CA ASN A 296 2.77 21.94 -14.50
C ASN A 296 3.58 22.32 -15.75
N GLU A 297 4.70 21.64 -16.02
CA GLU A 297 5.51 21.88 -17.21
C GLU A 297 5.25 20.78 -18.26
N THR A 298 5.34 21.13 -19.53
CA THR A 298 5.20 20.19 -20.66
C THR A 298 6.11 18.96 -20.59
N LEU A 299 7.16 19.02 -19.79
CA LEU A 299 8.07 17.91 -19.53
C LEU A 299 7.43 16.76 -18.73
N ALA A 300 6.40 17.05 -17.92
CA ALA A 300 5.77 16.05 -17.05
C ALA A 300 4.95 15.01 -17.80
N GLU A 301 4.52 15.26 -19.03
CA GLU A 301 3.73 14.32 -19.85
C GLU A 301 4.50 13.02 -20.19
N ASN A 302 5.83 13.07 -20.17
CA ASN A 302 6.70 11.94 -20.48
C ASN A 302 7.20 11.15 -19.26
N VAL A 303 6.71 11.49 -18.06
CA VAL A 303 7.11 10.80 -16.83
C VAL A 303 6.37 9.47 -16.72
N LYS A 304 7.11 8.37 -16.75
CA LYS A 304 6.59 7.00 -16.62
C LYS A 304 7.32 6.25 -15.52
N GLY A 305 6.59 5.34 -14.85
CA GLY A 305 7.15 4.48 -13.82
C GLY A 305 6.55 4.72 -12.44
N ALA A 306 7.31 4.44 -11.39
CA ALA A 306 6.89 4.58 -9.99
C ALA A 306 8.10 4.89 -9.10
N GLY A 307 7.85 5.33 -7.87
CA GLY A 307 8.89 5.54 -6.87
C GLY A 307 9.12 7.01 -6.54
N TYR A 308 10.06 7.26 -5.61
CA TYR A 308 10.28 8.58 -5.02
C TYR A 308 10.63 9.67 -6.03
N LYS A 309 11.34 9.36 -7.12
CA LYS A 309 11.71 10.36 -8.16
C LYS A 309 10.46 10.94 -8.81
N ILE A 310 9.48 10.10 -9.11
CA ILE A 310 8.20 10.55 -9.68
C ILE A 310 7.44 11.41 -8.65
N PHE A 311 7.48 11.04 -7.39
CA PHE A 311 6.88 11.87 -6.34
C PHE A 311 7.55 13.25 -6.27
N VAL A 312 8.89 13.31 -6.33
CA VAL A 312 9.63 14.59 -6.37
C VAL A 312 9.30 15.37 -7.63
N ILE A 313 9.23 14.73 -8.79
CA ILE A 313 8.82 15.41 -10.04
C ILE A 313 7.42 16.02 -9.89
N ASN A 314 6.49 15.27 -9.30
CA ASN A 314 5.11 15.71 -9.18
C ASN A 314 4.89 16.69 -8.02
N ASN A 315 5.44 16.43 -6.83
CA ASN A 315 5.11 17.13 -5.60
C ASN A 315 6.31 17.87 -4.96
N GLY A 316 7.49 17.72 -5.52
CA GLY A 316 8.72 18.29 -4.99
C GLY A 316 9.17 17.70 -3.67
N PHE A 317 10.32 18.15 -3.17
CA PHE A 317 10.81 17.82 -1.83
C PHE A 317 9.92 18.38 -0.72
N ILE A 318 9.22 19.49 -0.96
CA ILE A 318 8.23 20.03 -0.02
C ILE A 318 7.12 19.00 0.23
N GLY A 319 6.61 18.37 -0.82
CA GLY A 319 5.60 17.30 -0.68
C GLY A 319 6.11 16.11 0.15
N ILE A 320 7.38 15.69 -0.03
CA ILE A 320 8.00 14.64 0.79
C ILE A 320 8.07 15.06 2.26
N ILE A 321 8.54 16.27 2.54
CA ILE A 321 8.68 16.78 3.91
C ILE A 321 7.30 16.82 4.60
N LEU A 322 6.29 17.35 3.93
CA LEU A 322 4.93 17.41 4.46
C LEU A 322 4.36 16.01 4.72
N ALA A 323 4.58 15.05 3.80
CA ALA A 323 4.16 13.67 3.99
C ALA A 323 4.86 13.02 5.20
N LEU A 324 6.18 13.20 5.33
CA LEU A 324 6.94 12.69 6.49
C LEU A 324 6.48 13.32 7.79
N LEU A 325 6.26 14.64 7.83
CA LEU A 325 5.73 15.34 8.99
C LEU A 325 4.35 14.79 9.38
N PHE A 326 3.48 14.52 8.41
CA PHE A 326 2.19 13.90 8.66
C PHE A 326 2.33 12.52 9.30
N TYR A 327 3.16 11.63 8.74
CA TYR A 327 3.38 10.29 9.28
C TYR A 327 3.94 10.29 10.70
N ILE A 328 4.76 11.30 11.04
CA ILE A 328 5.27 11.49 12.40
C ILE A 328 4.18 12.09 13.31
N ALA A 329 3.46 13.11 12.85
CA ALA A 329 2.46 13.81 13.66
C ALA A 329 1.25 12.93 14.03
N VAL A 330 0.89 11.98 13.16
CA VAL A 330 -0.22 11.06 13.41
C VAL A 330 0.11 9.98 14.45
N ILE A 331 1.38 9.80 14.84
CA ILE A 331 1.78 8.85 15.88
C ILE A 331 1.03 9.16 17.19
N PRO A 332 0.33 8.19 17.82
CA PRO A 332 -0.42 8.45 19.04
C PRO A 332 0.49 8.88 20.20
N SER A 333 -0.08 9.56 21.19
CA SER A 333 0.58 9.74 22.50
C SER A 333 0.77 8.37 23.14
N ASN A 334 1.90 8.09 23.77
CA ASN A 334 2.23 6.77 24.33
C ASN A 334 2.26 5.61 23.31
N PRO A 335 2.95 5.76 22.18
CA PRO A 335 2.94 4.71 21.17
C PRO A 335 3.64 3.43 21.67
N ASP A 336 3.34 2.30 21.07
CA ASP A 336 4.25 1.17 21.06
C ASP A 336 5.42 1.53 20.13
N TYR A 337 6.49 2.09 20.69
CA TYR A 337 7.62 2.62 19.93
C TYR A 337 8.23 1.60 18.99
N ARG A 338 8.39 0.36 19.47
CA ARG A 338 8.95 -0.71 18.65
C ARG A 338 8.11 -0.97 17.43
N TYR A 339 6.81 -1.12 17.63
CA TYR A 339 5.87 -1.35 16.51
C TYR A 339 5.86 -0.16 15.55
N THR A 340 5.75 1.05 16.09
CA THR A 340 5.64 2.28 15.30
C THR A 340 6.88 2.52 14.44
N ILE A 341 8.08 2.40 15.01
CA ILE A 341 9.34 2.56 14.29
C ILE A 341 9.49 1.46 13.22
N SER A 342 9.18 0.20 13.57
CA SER A 342 9.23 -0.89 12.60
C SER A 342 8.32 -0.63 11.40
N TYR A 343 7.10 -0.12 11.65
CA TYR A 343 6.16 0.17 10.58
C TYR A 343 6.61 1.37 9.72
N LEU A 344 7.18 2.41 10.34
CA LEU A 344 7.75 3.55 9.60
C LEU A 344 8.91 3.14 8.69
N ILE A 345 9.78 2.24 9.15
CA ILE A 345 10.86 1.69 8.32
C ILE A 345 10.28 0.98 7.09
N ILE A 346 9.25 0.15 7.28
CA ILE A 346 8.60 -0.58 6.17
C ILE A 346 7.92 0.39 5.20
N LEU A 347 7.25 1.42 5.72
CA LEU A 347 6.67 2.48 4.89
C LEU A 347 7.74 3.21 4.08
N ALA A 348 8.85 3.62 4.69
CA ALA A 348 9.95 4.28 4.01
C ALA A 348 10.52 3.41 2.88
N LEU A 349 10.72 2.11 3.13
CA LEU A 349 11.15 1.15 2.10
C LEU A 349 10.12 1.03 0.97
N CYS A 350 8.82 1.04 1.31
CA CYS A 350 7.77 1.03 0.31
C CYS A 350 7.79 2.29 -0.57
N PHE A 351 7.98 3.47 0.02
CA PHE A 351 7.98 4.74 -0.71
C PHE A 351 9.18 4.93 -1.64
N ILE A 352 10.29 4.22 -1.40
CA ILE A 352 11.38 4.17 -2.39
C ILE A 352 10.86 3.62 -3.73
N GLN A 353 9.90 2.70 -3.70
CA GLN A 353 9.36 2.03 -4.89
C GLN A 353 7.99 2.53 -5.34
N ARG A 354 7.24 3.24 -4.49
CA ARG A 354 5.88 3.70 -4.75
C ARG A 354 5.76 5.20 -4.54
N SER A 355 5.14 5.88 -5.49
CA SER A 355 5.19 7.33 -5.62
C SER A 355 4.08 8.10 -4.91
N ALA A 356 3.20 7.44 -4.17
CA ALA A 356 2.01 8.09 -3.62
C ALA A 356 1.82 7.74 -2.13
N PRO A 357 2.67 8.30 -1.23
CA PRO A 357 2.59 8.02 0.19
C PRO A 357 1.29 8.50 0.85
N GLU A 358 0.63 9.46 0.27
CA GLU A 358 -0.61 10.04 0.77
C GLU A 358 -1.85 9.18 0.50
N MET A 359 -1.74 8.14 -0.29
CA MET A 359 -2.90 7.34 -0.68
C MET A 359 -3.48 6.54 0.49
N TYR A 360 -4.80 6.48 0.55
CA TYR A 360 -5.56 5.86 1.64
C TYR A 360 -5.20 4.41 1.92
N HIS A 361 -4.87 3.63 0.91
CA HIS A 361 -4.50 2.23 1.07
C HIS A 361 -3.15 2.02 1.80
N TRP A 362 -2.32 3.06 1.95
CA TRP A 362 -1.16 3.07 2.83
C TRP A 362 -1.49 3.65 4.20
N LEU A 363 -2.28 4.74 4.22
CA LEU A 363 -2.65 5.44 5.45
C LEU A 363 -3.51 4.59 6.36
N PHE A 364 -4.54 3.94 5.82
CA PHE A 364 -5.49 3.17 6.61
C PHE A 364 -4.83 2.04 7.43
N PRO A 365 -4.04 1.11 6.82
CA PRO A 365 -3.37 0.06 7.59
C PRO A 365 -2.36 0.64 8.60
N TYR A 366 -1.60 1.67 8.23
CA TYR A 366 -0.64 2.30 9.13
C TYR A 366 -1.33 2.85 10.37
N ILE A 367 -2.33 3.70 10.18
CA ILE A 367 -3.03 4.38 11.27
C ILE A 367 -3.74 3.37 12.16
N THR A 368 -4.52 2.46 11.59
CA THR A 368 -5.20 1.43 12.37
C THR A 368 -4.22 0.58 13.15
N GLY A 369 -3.10 0.21 12.55
CA GLY A 369 -2.06 -0.59 13.19
C GLY A 369 -1.41 0.09 14.39
N ILE A 370 -0.95 1.34 14.25
CA ILE A 370 -0.26 2.06 15.35
C ILE A 370 -1.20 2.41 16.52
N TYR A 371 -2.46 2.73 16.23
CA TYR A 371 -3.44 3.00 17.28
C TYR A 371 -3.88 1.74 18.01
N LEU A 372 -4.06 0.61 17.31
CA LEU A 372 -4.32 -0.69 17.95
C LEU A 372 -3.13 -1.12 18.81
N ALA A 373 -1.90 -0.93 18.34
CA ALA A 373 -0.70 -1.25 19.11
C ALA A 373 -0.61 -0.42 20.40
N LYS A 374 -0.96 0.87 20.36
CA LYS A 374 -1.07 1.73 21.54
C LYS A 374 -2.07 1.17 22.55
N TYR A 375 -3.30 0.91 22.12
CA TYR A 375 -4.36 0.41 23.00
C TYR A 375 -4.03 -0.94 23.62
N GLU A 376 -3.40 -1.85 22.88
CA GLU A 376 -2.95 -3.14 23.41
C GLU A 376 -1.83 -3.00 24.43
N LYS A 377 -0.92 -2.04 24.25
CA LYS A 377 0.12 -1.71 25.22
C LYS A 377 -0.51 -1.18 26.52
N GLU A 378 -1.45 -0.24 26.44
CA GLU A 378 -2.15 0.33 27.60
C GLU A 378 -2.87 -0.78 28.40
N ARG A 379 -3.62 -1.65 27.72
CA ARG A 379 -4.30 -2.80 28.37
C ARG A 379 -3.37 -3.78 29.09
N ARG A 380 -2.16 -4.01 28.54
CA ARG A 380 -1.16 -4.86 29.22
C ARG A 380 -0.65 -4.22 30.50
N LEU A 381 -0.44 -2.90 30.48
CA LEU A 381 -0.02 -2.16 31.67
C LEU A 381 -1.09 -2.19 32.76
N ASP A 382 -2.36 -1.97 32.40
CA ASP A 382 -3.47 -2.04 33.36
C ASP A 382 -3.58 -3.43 34.01
N ASN A 383 -3.47 -4.50 33.19
CA ASN A 383 -3.53 -5.88 33.71
C ASN A 383 -2.29 -6.29 34.54
N SER A 384 -1.18 -5.57 34.42
CA SER A 384 0.03 -5.83 35.22
C SER A 384 0.01 -5.11 36.57
N LEU A 385 -0.91 -4.14 36.76
CA LEU A 385 -1.10 -3.36 37.98
C LEU A 385 -2.28 -3.87 38.83
N SER A 386 -3.12 -4.72 38.27
CA SER A 386 -4.22 -5.45 38.94
C SER A 386 -3.75 -6.79 39.48
#